data_0f154bd79e14e71258f8cc3c4698b03a
#
_entry.id   0f154bd79e14e71258f8cc3c4698b03a
#
_cell.length_a   1.000
_cell.length_b   1.000
_cell.length_c   1.000
_cell.angle_alpha   90.00
_cell.angle_beta   90.00
_cell.angle_gamma   90.00
#
_symmetry.space_group_name_H-M   'P 1'
#
loop_
_entity.id
_entity.type
_entity.pdbx_description
1 polymer ?
#
loop_
_entity_poly.entity_id
_entity_poly.type
_entity_poly.pdbx_seq_one_letter_code
_entity_poly.pdbx_strand_id
1 'polypeptide(L)'
;MQNKSFFVRDESNHEIIHPTSSAVGPWDPSMMHGRVLCGLVVQGAEEKLASIDEIDLYQAARVTVDMFRFPAMKPLKILTEIVRDGKRIKVIDVHIMSVNDDQIIEIVKGSVVWLLKTEDTKGKVWMPDEWNFTPPSKDLPFFDEATLDNPGHQNPIWETLDPETGKQFQLNNQTEKNGPKTAWIRETHDFIEDEETSSLLRVAQVADYANPLANLSNIGLEYINVDVTLYLQRNPIGEWIGVETLYHGASMGVSVGSMNIYDSNGRIGMSTVAGLAQAKSMK
;
A
#
# COMPACT_ATOMS: atom_id res chain seq x y z
N MET A 1 -24.77 -8.48 5.53
CA MET A 1 -23.66 -8.31 4.61
C MET A 1 -22.45 -8.05 5.46
N GLN A 2 -21.37 -8.78 5.27
CA GLN A 2 -20.13 -8.54 6.00
C GLN A 2 -19.60 -7.18 5.54
N ASN A 3 -19.22 -6.32 6.48
CA ASN A 3 -18.72 -4.98 6.18
C ASN A 3 -17.46 -5.10 5.31
N LYS A 4 -17.49 -4.57 4.08
CA LYS A 4 -16.40 -4.66 3.11
C LYS A 4 -15.45 -3.46 3.20
N SER A 5 -15.28 -2.88 4.38
CA SER A 5 -14.34 -1.79 4.63
C SER A 5 -13.22 -2.20 5.59
N PHE A 6 -12.07 -1.52 5.53
CA PHE A 6 -10.99 -1.75 6.50
C PHE A 6 -11.23 -1.01 7.81
N PHE A 7 -11.87 0.13 7.74
CA PHE A 7 -12.13 0.99 8.89
C PHE A 7 -13.56 1.51 8.89
N VAL A 8 -13.99 1.89 10.10
CA VAL A 8 -15.26 2.61 10.36
C VAL A 8 -14.93 3.82 11.23
N ARG A 9 -15.51 4.97 10.94
CA ARG A 9 -15.37 6.14 11.82
C ARG A 9 -16.23 5.96 13.06
N ASP A 10 -15.74 6.45 14.20
CA ASP A 10 -16.50 6.46 15.44
C ASP A 10 -17.68 7.46 15.32
N GLU A 11 -18.89 7.03 15.66
CA GLU A 11 -20.11 7.85 15.54
C GLU A 11 -20.08 9.09 16.44
N SER A 12 -19.43 9.01 17.60
CA SER A 12 -19.37 10.08 18.60
C SER A 12 -18.16 11.00 18.43
N ASN A 13 -17.08 10.50 17.79
CA ASN A 13 -15.84 11.22 17.58
C ASN A 13 -15.18 10.83 16.25
N HIS A 14 -15.52 11.53 15.19
CA HIS A 14 -15.01 11.27 13.81
C HIS A 14 -13.48 11.33 13.66
N GLU A 15 -12.74 11.84 14.65
CA GLU A 15 -11.27 11.77 14.67
C GLU A 15 -10.74 10.35 15.00
N ILE A 16 -11.60 9.48 15.54
CA ILE A 16 -11.27 8.10 15.87
C ILE A 16 -11.79 7.18 14.78
N ILE A 17 -10.96 6.24 14.37
CA ILE A 17 -11.30 5.20 13.42
C ILE A 17 -11.08 3.82 14.05
N HIS A 18 -11.98 2.90 13.77
CA HIS A 18 -11.96 1.54 14.29
C HIS A 18 -11.58 0.56 13.16
N PRO A 19 -10.54 -0.28 13.34
CA PRO A 19 -10.25 -1.33 12.36
C PRO A 19 -11.34 -2.40 12.40
N THR A 20 -11.78 -2.83 11.22
CA THR A 20 -12.66 -4.00 11.05
C THR A 20 -11.84 -5.28 10.97
N SER A 21 -12.49 -6.44 10.95
CA SER A 21 -11.82 -7.72 10.72
C SER A 21 -11.07 -7.80 9.39
N SER A 22 -11.44 -6.98 8.40
CA SER A 22 -10.76 -6.90 7.10
C SER A 22 -9.38 -6.26 7.18
N ALA A 23 -9.10 -5.48 8.23
CA ALA A 23 -7.80 -4.84 8.43
C ALA A 23 -6.72 -5.78 9.00
N VAL A 24 -7.08 -7.01 9.39
CA VAL A 24 -6.14 -8.00 9.97
C VAL A 24 -5.07 -8.38 8.96
N GLY A 25 -3.81 -8.39 9.42
CA GLY A 25 -2.64 -8.76 8.64
C GLY A 25 -2.31 -10.27 8.68
N PRO A 26 -1.40 -10.73 7.81
CA PRO A 26 -1.04 -12.14 7.72
C PRO A 26 -0.04 -12.60 8.78
N TRP A 27 0.59 -11.69 9.51
CA TRP A 27 1.64 -12.02 10.46
C TRP A 27 1.12 -12.48 11.81
N ASP A 28 0.05 -11.85 12.29
CA ASP A 28 -0.58 -12.14 13.58
C ASP A 28 -2.06 -11.72 13.52
N PRO A 29 -3.01 -12.53 14.01
CA PRO A 29 -4.44 -12.22 13.97
C PRO A 29 -4.85 -11.00 14.81
N SER A 30 -4.00 -10.55 15.72
CA SER A 30 -4.19 -9.32 16.52
C SER A 30 -3.54 -8.08 15.92
N MET A 31 -2.94 -8.20 14.73
CA MET A 31 -2.16 -7.15 14.05
C MET A 31 -2.83 -6.70 12.76
N MET A 32 -2.89 -5.39 12.54
CA MET A 32 -3.30 -4.82 11.26
C MET A 32 -2.23 -5.08 10.17
N HIS A 33 -2.70 -5.18 8.93
CA HIS A 33 -1.85 -5.32 7.76
C HIS A 33 -1.07 -4.00 7.50
N GLY A 34 0.21 -4.07 7.12
CA GLY A 34 1.03 -2.89 6.79
C GLY A 34 0.39 -2.01 5.72
N ARG A 35 -0.26 -2.61 4.72
CA ARG A 35 -0.91 -1.88 3.63
C ARG A 35 -1.99 -0.88 4.10
N VAL A 36 -2.78 -1.23 5.12
CA VAL A 36 -3.82 -0.32 5.61
C VAL A 36 -3.20 0.87 6.36
N LEU A 37 -2.01 0.68 6.94
CA LEU A 37 -1.25 1.78 7.55
C LEU A 37 -0.74 2.76 6.50
N CYS A 38 -0.28 2.26 5.34
CA CYS A 38 0.06 3.11 4.19
C CYS A 38 -1.14 3.91 3.71
N GLY A 39 -2.32 3.29 3.65
CA GLY A 39 -3.57 3.97 3.33
C GLY A 39 -3.92 5.07 4.32
N LEU A 40 -3.79 4.83 5.64
CA LEU A 40 -4.08 5.83 6.68
C LEU A 40 -3.17 7.07 6.58
N VAL A 41 -1.90 6.88 6.23
CA VAL A 41 -0.99 8.01 6.00
C VAL A 41 -1.47 8.86 4.83
N VAL A 42 -1.89 8.23 3.73
CA VAL A 42 -2.41 8.95 2.56
C VAL A 42 -3.75 9.61 2.90
N GLN A 43 -4.68 8.91 3.57
CA GLN A 43 -5.97 9.47 3.98
C GLN A 43 -5.79 10.77 4.78
N GLY A 44 -4.96 10.74 5.82
CA GLY A 44 -4.70 11.94 6.63
C GLY A 44 -4.04 13.06 5.84
N ALA A 45 -3.11 12.73 4.93
CA ALA A 45 -2.43 13.74 4.11
C ALA A 45 -3.36 14.37 3.07
N GLU A 46 -4.26 13.59 2.42
CA GLU A 46 -5.25 14.10 1.47
C GLU A 46 -6.28 14.99 2.17
N GLU A 47 -6.84 14.56 3.29
CA GLU A 47 -7.75 15.37 4.11
C GLU A 47 -7.10 16.70 4.53
N LYS A 48 -5.83 16.64 4.95
CA LYS A 48 -5.09 17.84 5.35
C LYS A 48 -4.83 18.76 4.18
N LEU A 49 -4.41 18.25 3.02
CA LEU A 49 -4.17 19.05 1.84
C LEU A 49 -5.47 19.71 1.36
N ALA A 50 -6.57 18.96 1.28
CA ALA A 50 -7.89 19.47 0.88
C ALA A 50 -8.41 20.57 1.81
N SER A 51 -7.98 20.59 3.08
CA SER A 51 -8.35 21.64 4.05
C SER A 51 -7.63 22.99 3.85
N ILE A 52 -6.55 23.01 3.06
CA ILE A 52 -5.70 24.20 2.89
C ILE A 52 -5.53 24.64 1.44
N ASP A 53 -5.81 23.76 0.46
CA ASP A 53 -5.65 24.09 -0.97
C ASP A 53 -6.50 23.14 -1.85
N GLU A 54 -6.54 23.42 -3.17
CA GLU A 54 -7.18 22.55 -4.15
C GLU A 54 -6.27 21.33 -4.43
N ILE A 55 -6.65 20.16 -3.91
CA ILE A 55 -5.86 18.92 -4.00
C ILE A 55 -5.54 18.53 -5.45
N ASP A 56 -6.45 18.79 -6.38
CA ASP A 56 -6.30 18.46 -7.80
C ASP A 56 -5.17 19.21 -8.50
N LEU A 57 -4.70 20.32 -7.93
CA LEU A 57 -3.54 21.05 -8.45
C LEU A 57 -2.21 20.33 -8.16
N TYR A 58 -2.20 19.39 -7.25
CA TYR A 58 -0.98 18.74 -6.79
C TYR A 58 -0.93 17.26 -7.12
N GLN A 59 0.30 16.75 -7.26
CA GLN A 59 0.62 15.33 -7.38
C GLN A 59 1.43 14.90 -6.17
N ALA A 60 1.00 13.85 -5.48
CA ALA A 60 1.82 13.20 -4.48
C ALA A 60 3.01 12.53 -5.18
N ALA A 61 4.20 13.11 -5.02
CA ALA A 61 5.43 12.62 -5.65
C ALA A 61 6.15 11.59 -4.78
N ARG A 62 5.97 11.67 -3.46
CA ARG A 62 6.55 10.70 -2.50
C ARG A 62 5.62 10.50 -1.32
N VAL A 63 5.46 9.24 -0.92
CA VAL A 63 4.86 8.83 0.35
C VAL A 63 5.89 7.98 1.09
N THR A 64 6.26 8.34 2.31
CA THR A 64 7.05 7.51 3.21
C THR A 64 6.19 7.07 4.39
N VAL A 65 6.37 5.84 4.84
CA VAL A 65 5.66 5.25 5.97
C VAL A 65 6.64 4.46 6.81
N ASP A 66 6.90 4.91 8.03
CA ASP A 66 7.73 4.22 9.01
C ASP A 66 6.83 3.46 10.00
N MET A 67 6.92 2.13 9.99
CA MET A 67 6.15 1.23 10.85
C MET A 67 7.02 0.72 11.99
N PHE A 68 7.09 1.45 13.09
CA PHE A 68 8.07 1.18 14.16
C PHE A 68 7.46 0.54 15.40
N ARG A 69 6.15 0.26 15.42
CA ARG A 69 5.49 -0.47 16.50
C ARG A 69 4.44 -1.42 15.98
N PHE A 70 4.17 -2.45 16.75
CA PHE A 70 3.12 -3.42 16.51
C PHE A 70 1.75 -2.72 16.36
N PRO A 71 1.12 -2.76 15.19
CA PRO A 71 -0.16 -2.10 14.93
C PRO A 71 -1.31 -3.00 15.38
N ALA A 72 -1.59 -3.03 16.68
CA ALA A 72 -2.70 -3.83 17.23
C ALA A 72 -4.05 -3.43 16.64
N MET A 73 -4.98 -4.37 16.59
CA MET A 73 -6.39 -4.17 16.17
C MET A 73 -7.14 -3.33 17.23
N LYS A 74 -6.79 -2.05 17.33
CA LYS A 74 -7.34 -1.09 18.30
C LYS A 74 -7.75 0.20 17.59
N PRO A 75 -8.61 1.03 18.21
CA PRO A 75 -8.96 2.34 17.67
C PRO A 75 -7.71 3.18 17.41
N LEU A 76 -7.77 3.96 16.34
CA LEU A 76 -6.69 4.83 15.89
C LEU A 76 -7.14 6.27 15.79
N LYS A 77 -6.19 7.18 15.93
CA LYS A 77 -6.35 8.61 15.64
C LYS A 77 -5.28 9.03 14.64
N ILE A 78 -5.69 9.79 13.61
CA ILE A 78 -4.80 10.37 12.62
C ILE A 78 -4.50 11.81 13.03
N LEU A 79 -3.23 12.14 13.23
CA LEU A 79 -2.77 13.51 13.45
C LEU A 79 -1.92 13.95 12.26
N THR A 80 -2.06 15.21 11.85
CA THR A 80 -1.35 15.75 10.69
C THR A 80 -0.68 17.06 11.02
N GLU A 81 0.54 17.25 10.48
CA GLU A 81 1.32 18.48 10.59
C GLU A 81 1.74 18.98 9.21
N ILE A 82 1.55 20.28 8.95
CA ILE A 82 2.08 20.92 7.75
C ILE A 82 3.53 21.30 8.01
N VAL A 83 4.46 20.52 7.46
CA VAL A 83 5.90 20.79 7.55
C VAL A 83 6.30 21.91 6.60
N ARG A 84 5.67 21.97 5.42
CA ARG A 84 5.91 23.01 4.42
C ARG A 84 4.63 23.32 3.64
N ASP A 85 4.26 24.59 3.62
CA ASP A 85 3.18 25.14 2.82
C ASP A 85 3.72 26.14 1.78
N GLY A 86 4.33 25.60 0.72
CA GLY A 86 4.86 26.41 -0.38
C GLY A 86 4.00 26.27 -1.63
N LYS A 87 3.97 27.30 -2.47
CA LYS A 87 3.19 27.31 -3.73
C LYS A 87 3.48 26.10 -4.64
N ARG A 88 4.75 25.65 -4.73
CA ARG A 88 5.15 24.56 -5.64
C ARG A 88 5.39 23.24 -4.95
N ILE A 89 5.60 23.26 -3.63
CA ILE A 89 5.92 22.09 -2.83
C ILE A 89 5.16 22.22 -1.51
N LYS A 90 4.39 21.20 -1.17
CA LYS A 90 3.79 21.03 0.15
C LYS A 90 4.31 19.74 0.76
N VAL A 91 4.53 19.75 2.06
CA VAL A 91 4.94 18.56 2.83
C VAL A 91 4.03 18.44 4.04
N ILE A 92 3.40 17.29 4.18
CA ILE A 92 2.49 16.97 5.28
C ILE A 92 3.01 15.72 5.97
N ASP A 93 3.34 15.83 7.26
CA ASP A 93 3.61 14.68 8.12
C ASP A 93 2.31 14.17 8.72
N VAL A 94 2.22 12.86 8.87
CA VAL A 94 1.07 12.14 9.38
C VAL A 94 1.53 11.18 10.48
N HIS A 95 0.84 11.23 11.62
CA HIS A 95 1.13 10.39 12.77
C HIS A 95 -0.10 9.53 13.07
N ILE A 96 0.06 8.21 13.02
CA ILE A 96 -1.00 7.27 13.37
C ILE A 96 -0.82 6.88 14.82
N MET A 97 -1.79 7.24 15.62
CA MET A 97 -1.81 7.00 17.06
C MET A 97 -2.75 5.85 17.39
N SER A 98 -2.27 4.84 18.12
CA SER A 98 -3.13 3.83 18.74
C SER A 98 -3.76 4.41 20.00
N VAL A 99 -5.07 4.32 20.10
CA VAL A 99 -5.84 4.83 21.25
C VAL A 99 -6.17 3.67 22.18
N ASN A 100 -5.65 3.71 23.40
CA ASN A 100 -5.98 2.80 24.49
C ASN A 100 -6.63 3.59 25.63
N ASP A 101 -7.34 2.93 26.51
CA ASP A 101 -8.10 3.55 27.61
C ASP A 101 -7.29 4.58 28.41
N ASP A 102 -5.98 4.35 28.57
CA ASP A 102 -5.09 5.21 29.39
C ASP A 102 -3.92 5.84 28.62
N GLN A 103 -3.72 5.49 27.33
CA GLN A 103 -2.55 5.93 26.57
C GLN A 103 -2.83 6.13 25.09
N ILE A 104 -2.24 7.18 24.54
CA ILE A 104 -2.17 7.41 23.10
C ILE A 104 -0.71 7.19 22.67
N ILE A 105 -0.47 6.18 21.81
CA ILE A 105 0.87 5.77 21.42
C ILE A 105 1.00 5.87 19.90
N GLU A 106 2.00 6.61 19.44
CA GLU A 106 2.33 6.67 18.02
C GLU A 106 2.87 5.30 17.55
N ILE A 107 2.26 4.76 16.51
CA ILE A 107 2.63 3.45 15.94
C ILE A 107 3.23 3.54 14.55
N VAL A 108 2.86 4.58 13.78
CA VAL A 108 3.32 4.85 12.42
C VAL A 108 3.55 6.35 12.27
N LYS A 109 4.62 6.71 11.59
CA LYS A 109 4.84 8.06 11.06
C LYS A 109 4.94 7.99 9.54
N GLY A 110 4.29 8.92 8.85
CA GLY A 110 4.42 9.08 7.42
C GLY A 110 4.70 10.51 7.03
N SER A 111 5.17 10.70 5.80
CA SER A 111 5.37 12.02 5.20
C SER A 111 4.99 11.97 3.74
N VAL A 112 4.14 12.90 3.31
CA VAL A 112 3.72 13.02 1.92
C VAL A 112 4.22 14.33 1.33
N VAL A 113 4.96 14.22 0.21
CA VAL A 113 5.44 15.36 -0.56
C VAL A 113 4.55 15.55 -1.77
N TRP A 114 3.94 16.72 -1.85
CA TRP A 114 3.07 17.13 -2.93
C TRP A 114 3.79 18.16 -3.82
N LEU A 115 3.75 17.96 -5.12
CA LEU A 115 4.31 18.87 -6.10
C LEU A 115 3.20 19.47 -6.96
N LEU A 116 3.27 20.79 -7.19
CA LEU A 116 2.35 21.46 -8.11
C LEU A 116 2.50 20.87 -9.51
N LYS A 117 1.41 20.44 -10.11
CA LYS A 117 1.36 19.96 -11.50
C LYS A 117 1.71 21.09 -12.46
N THR A 118 2.58 20.82 -13.41
CA THR A 118 3.02 21.76 -14.44
C THR A 118 3.20 21.03 -15.77
N GLU A 119 3.59 21.73 -16.80
CA GLU A 119 3.96 21.12 -18.08
C GLU A 119 5.29 20.36 -17.95
N ASP A 120 5.41 19.26 -18.69
CA ASP A 120 6.64 18.48 -18.77
C ASP A 120 7.77 19.27 -19.44
N THR A 121 9.01 18.92 -19.12
CA THR A 121 10.19 19.50 -19.74
C THR A 121 10.31 19.07 -21.20
N LYS A 122 10.86 19.93 -22.06
CA LYS A 122 11.05 19.64 -23.49
C LYS A 122 12.24 18.70 -23.77
N GLY A 123 13.12 18.52 -22.80
CA GLY A 123 14.30 17.66 -22.92
C GLY A 123 13.92 16.18 -22.90
N LYS A 124 14.69 15.38 -23.65
CA LYS A 124 14.54 13.91 -23.61
C LYS A 124 15.45 13.35 -22.53
N VAL A 125 14.88 12.59 -21.62
CA VAL A 125 15.61 11.83 -20.58
C VAL A 125 15.55 10.35 -20.94
N TRP A 126 16.68 9.64 -20.76
CA TRP A 126 16.69 8.20 -20.90
C TRP A 126 15.74 7.54 -19.87
N MET A 127 15.00 6.55 -20.32
CA MET A 127 14.16 5.70 -19.48
C MET A 127 14.52 4.24 -19.71
N PRO A 128 14.49 3.39 -18.66
CA PRO A 128 14.61 1.95 -18.84
C PRO A 128 13.40 1.40 -19.60
N ASP A 129 13.59 0.25 -20.24
CA ASP A 129 12.50 -0.47 -20.87
C ASP A 129 11.38 -0.74 -19.86
N GLU A 130 10.15 -0.64 -20.32
CA GLU A 130 8.99 -1.00 -19.54
C GLU A 130 8.68 -2.49 -19.67
N TRP A 131 8.11 -3.03 -18.61
CA TRP A 131 7.54 -4.36 -18.64
C TRP A 131 6.48 -4.45 -19.75
N ASN A 132 6.66 -5.41 -20.66
CA ASN A 132 5.69 -5.68 -21.72
C ASN A 132 4.54 -6.51 -21.17
N PHE A 133 3.39 -5.88 -20.94
CA PHE A 133 2.23 -6.50 -20.31
C PHE A 133 0.93 -6.16 -21.04
N THR A 134 -0.08 -7.00 -20.82
CA THR A 134 -1.45 -6.68 -21.17
C THR A 134 -2.24 -6.36 -19.91
N PRO A 135 -2.77 -5.12 -19.76
CA PRO A 135 -3.59 -4.80 -18.60
C PRO A 135 -4.87 -5.65 -18.58
N PRO A 136 -5.39 -6.01 -17.42
CA PRO A 136 -6.70 -6.63 -17.31
C PRO A 136 -7.78 -5.73 -17.90
N SER A 137 -8.86 -6.35 -18.43
CA SER A 137 -10.01 -5.58 -18.89
C SER A 137 -10.60 -4.77 -17.72
N LYS A 138 -10.93 -3.50 -18.00
CA LYS A 138 -11.63 -2.65 -17.03
C LYS A 138 -13.01 -3.20 -16.63
N ASP A 139 -13.62 -4.00 -17.50
CA ASP A 139 -14.93 -4.59 -17.27
C ASP A 139 -14.83 -6.01 -16.67
N LEU A 140 -13.62 -6.44 -16.25
CA LEU A 140 -13.44 -7.74 -15.60
C LEU A 140 -14.21 -7.77 -14.28
N PRO A 141 -15.21 -8.67 -14.12
CA PRO A 141 -15.97 -8.73 -12.88
C PRO A 141 -15.06 -9.11 -11.71
N PHE A 142 -15.49 -8.80 -10.49
CA PHE A 142 -14.83 -9.33 -9.30
C PHE A 142 -14.91 -10.85 -9.29
N PHE A 143 -13.83 -11.48 -8.85
CA PHE A 143 -13.77 -12.93 -8.73
C PHE A 143 -14.71 -13.40 -7.63
N ASP A 144 -15.30 -14.59 -7.81
CA ASP A 144 -16.12 -15.19 -6.78
C ASP A 144 -15.24 -15.62 -5.59
N GLU A 145 -15.60 -15.18 -4.38
CA GLU A 145 -14.90 -15.54 -3.14
C GLU A 145 -14.83 -17.07 -2.94
N ALA A 146 -15.83 -17.82 -3.46
CA ALA A 146 -15.86 -19.26 -3.41
C ALA A 146 -14.77 -19.95 -4.26
N THR A 147 -14.14 -19.24 -5.22
CA THR A 147 -13.07 -19.79 -6.06
C THR A 147 -11.68 -19.66 -5.43
N LEU A 148 -11.58 -18.97 -4.30
CA LEU A 148 -10.33 -18.79 -3.58
C LEU A 148 -10.10 -19.98 -2.62
N ASP A 149 -9.47 -21.02 -3.14
CA ASP A 149 -9.04 -22.20 -2.37
C ASP A 149 -7.94 -21.78 -1.36
N ASN A 150 -8.37 -21.16 -0.25
CA ASN A 150 -7.46 -20.82 0.84
C ASN A 150 -8.06 -21.10 2.21
N PRO A 151 -7.94 -22.33 2.71
CA PRO A 151 -8.53 -22.74 3.98
C PRO A 151 -7.94 -22.06 5.23
N GLY A 152 -6.93 -21.20 5.07
CA GLY A 152 -6.24 -20.53 6.18
C GLY A 152 -6.36 -19.01 6.25
N HIS A 153 -6.87 -18.33 5.22
CA HIS A 153 -7.07 -16.88 5.22
C HIS A 153 -8.56 -16.56 5.08
N GLN A 154 -9.12 -15.96 6.10
CA GLN A 154 -10.45 -15.39 6.06
C GLN A 154 -10.42 -14.17 5.15
N ASN A 155 -10.93 -14.29 3.95
CA ASN A 155 -11.08 -13.31 2.87
C ASN A 155 -9.81 -12.94 2.09
N PRO A 156 -9.86 -12.97 0.75
CA PRO A 156 -8.82 -12.36 -0.07
C PRO A 156 -8.89 -10.85 0.14
N ILE A 157 -7.78 -10.31 0.63
CA ILE A 157 -7.66 -8.91 0.94
C ILE A 157 -7.61 -8.05 -0.35
N TRP A 158 -7.28 -8.65 -1.47
CA TRP A 158 -7.26 -8.09 -2.83
C TRP A 158 -7.33 -9.20 -3.88
N GLU A 159 -7.67 -8.81 -5.07
CA GLU A 159 -7.57 -9.71 -6.21
C GLU A 159 -6.19 -9.58 -6.84
N THR A 160 -5.56 -10.73 -7.11
CA THR A 160 -4.29 -10.81 -7.81
C THR A 160 -4.45 -11.63 -9.09
N LEU A 161 -3.91 -11.12 -10.19
CA LEU A 161 -4.00 -11.74 -11.50
C LEU A 161 -2.61 -11.88 -12.09
N ASP A 162 -2.27 -13.08 -12.53
CA ASP A 162 -1.02 -13.39 -13.22
C ASP A 162 -1.07 -12.78 -14.65
N PRO A 163 -0.16 -11.88 -14.97
CA PRO A 163 -0.19 -11.18 -16.26
C PRO A 163 0.11 -12.05 -17.47
N GLU A 164 0.78 -13.20 -17.29
CA GLU A 164 1.10 -14.12 -18.38
C GLU A 164 -0.06 -15.06 -18.72
N THR A 165 -0.77 -15.52 -17.68
CA THR A 165 -1.84 -16.50 -17.85
C THR A 165 -3.24 -15.89 -17.80
N GLY A 166 -3.38 -14.65 -17.32
CA GLY A 166 -4.66 -14.00 -17.07
C GLY A 166 -5.49 -14.68 -15.98
N LYS A 167 -4.88 -15.53 -15.14
CA LYS A 167 -5.57 -16.27 -14.08
C LYS A 167 -5.32 -15.66 -12.73
N GLN A 168 -6.32 -15.76 -11.87
CA GLN A 168 -6.17 -15.44 -10.46
C GLN A 168 -5.13 -16.36 -9.81
N PHE A 169 -4.30 -15.81 -8.92
CA PHE A 169 -3.34 -16.57 -8.16
C PHE A 169 -3.20 -16.02 -6.73
N GLN A 170 -2.58 -16.82 -5.89
CA GLN A 170 -2.12 -16.36 -4.58
C GLN A 170 -0.60 -16.25 -4.59
N LEU A 171 -0.06 -15.21 -3.95
CA LEU A 171 1.37 -14.95 -3.97
C LEU A 171 2.20 -16.16 -3.46
N ASN A 172 1.69 -16.87 -2.44
CA ASN A 172 2.34 -18.06 -1.91
C ASN A 172 2.55 -19.17 -2.97
N ASN A 173 1.76 -19.16 -4.05
CA ASN A 173 1.91 -20.11 -5.16
C ASN A 173 3.05 -19.71 -6.12
N GLN A 174 3.72 -18.58 -5.90
CA GLN A 174 4.85 -18.11 -6.70
C GLN A 174 6.24 -18.41 -6.08
N THR A 175 6.29 -19.19 -5.02
CA THR A 175 7.55 -19.57 -4.35
C THR A 175 8.52 -20.32 -5.27
N GLU A 176 8.02 -21.02 -6.30
CA GLU A 176 8.84 -21.74 -7.27
C GLU A 176 9.32 -20.90 -8.46
N LYS A 177 8.82 -19.67 -8.64
CA LYS A 177 9.28 -18.78 -9.71
C LYS A 177 10.69 -18.26 -9.40
N ASN A 178 11.65 -18.64 -10.23
CA ASN A 178 12.97 -18.03 -10.26
C ASN A 178 12.94 -16.82 -11.21
N GLY A 179 13.20 -15.62 -10.71
CA GLY A 179 13.24 -14.40 -11.50
C GLY A 179 12.28 -13.32 -10.99
N PRO A 180 12.16 -12.22 -11.72
CA PRO A 180 11.24 -11.15 -11.35
C PRO A 180 9.80 -11.65 -11.27
N LYS A 181 9.11 -11.30 -10.20
CA LYS A 181 7.69 -11.61 -10.04
C LYS A 181 6.87 -10.43 -10.53
N THR A 182 5.72 -10.72 -11.09
CA THR A 182 4.79 -9.74 -11.63
C THR A 182 3.37 -10.07 -11.19
N ALA A 183 2.54 -9.05 -10.99
CA ALA A 183 1.13 -9.21 -10.69
C ALA A 183 0.33 -8.00 -11.14
N TRP A 184 -0.95 -8.22 -11.42
CA TRP A 184 -1.97 -7.18 -11.37
C TRP A 184 -2.75 -7.31 -10.07
N ILE A 185 -3.00 -6.20 -9.40
CA ILE A 185 -3.65 -6.14 -8.09
C ILE A 185 -4.84 -5.20 -8.19
N ARG A 186 -6.00 -5.64 -7.68
CA ARG A 186 -7.20 -4.81 -7.53
C ARG A 186 -7.72 -4.90 -6.10
N GLU A 187 -8.05 -3.75 -5.51
CA GLU A 187 -8.65 -3.67 -4.18
C GLU A 187 -10.10 -4.15 -4.23
N THR A 188 -10.51 -4.86 -3.19
CA THR A 188 -11.86 -5.44 -3.07
C THR A 188 -12.70 -4.81 -1.96
N HIS A 189 -12.09 -3.94 -1.14
CA HIS A 189 -12.72 -3.33 0.02
C HIS A 189 -12.67 -1.81 -0.07
N ASP A 190 -13.68 -1.16 0.46
CA ASP A 190 -13.61 0.27 0.75
C ASP A 190 -12.59 0.52 1.85
N PHE A 191 -11.93 1.67 1.82
CA PHE A 191 -10.92 1.96 2.83
C PHE A 191 -11.56 2.33 4.17
N ILE A 192 -12.44 3.32 4.15
CA ILE A 192 -13.32 3.67 5.27
C ILE A 192 -14.75 3.46 4.80
N GLU A 193 -15.60 2.93 5.65
CA GLU A 193 -17.01 2.70 5.35
C GLU A 193 -17.71 3.98 4.90
N ASP A 194 -18.47 3.88 3.79
CA ASP A 194 -19.22 4.99 3.18
C ASP A 194 -18.37 6.18 2.70
N GLU A 195 -17.03 6.02 2.56
CA GLU A 195 -16.13 7.03 2.00
C GLU A 195 -15.52 6.57 0.67
N GLU A 196 -15.38 7.51 -0.27
CA GLU A 196 -14.72 7.23 -1.55
C GLU A 196 -13.22 7.00 -1.35
N THR A 197 -12.72 5.87 -1.87
CA THR A 197 -11.29 5.54 -1.83
C THR A 197 -10.57 6.19 -3.01
N SER A 198 -9.67 7.13 -2.75
CA SER A 198 -8.90 7.83 -3.78
C SER A 198 -7.96 6.88 -4.55
N SER A 199 -7.58 7.26 -5.77
CA SER A 199 -6.61 6.49 -6.56
C SER A 199 -5.21 6.49 -5.93
N LEU A 200 -4.82 7.58 -5.24
CA LEU A 200 -3.56 7.64 -4.48
C LEU A 200 -3.59 6.69 -3.30
N LEU A 201 -4.71 6.64 -2.57
CA LEU A 201 -4.86 5.73 -1.44
C LEU A 201 -4.77 4.27 -1.88
N ARG A 202 -5.39 3.89 -3.00
CA ARG A 202 -5.29 2.53 -3.56
C ARG A 202 -3.84 2.15 -3.87
N VAL A 203 -3.08 3.01 -4.57
CA VAL A 203 -1.69 2.69 -4.90
C VAL A 203 -0.78 2.70 -3.67
N ALA A 204 -1.07 3.50 -2.65
CA ALA A 204 -0.33 3.48 -1.39
C ALA A 204 -0.52 2.16 -0.63
N GLN A 205 -1.72 1.58 -0.65
CA GLN A 205 -1.94 0.23 -0.12
C GLN A 205 -1.14 -0.81 -0.90
N VAL A 206 -1.15 -0.73 -2.24
CA VAL A 206 -0.37 -1.65 -3.09
C VAL A 206 1.14 -1.47 -2.89
N ALA A 207 1.62 -0.29 -2.49
CA ALA A 207 3.05 -0.04 -2.26
C ALA A 207 3.68 -0.99 -1.22
N ASP A 208 2.92 -1.44 -0.22
CA ASP A 208 3.33 -2.44 0.78
C ASP A 208 3.59 -3.83 0.16
N TYR A 209 3.03 -4.10 -1.03
CA TYR A 209 3.25 -5.36 -1.75
C TYR A 209 4.70 -5.52 -2.23
N ALA A 210 5.52 -4.47 -2.18
CA ALA A 210 6.95 -4.56 -2.47
C ALA A 210 7.66 -5.58 -1.57
N ASN A 211 7.23 -5.73 -0.30
CA ASN A 211 7.79 -6.74 0.60
C ASN A 211 7.53 -8.17 0.10
N PRO A 212 6.29 -8.65 -0.02
CA PRO A 212 6.07 -10.01 -0.49
C PRO A 212 6.52 -10.22 -1.94
N LEU A 213 6.41 -9.22 -2.82
CA LEU A 213 6.82 -9.39 -4.21
C LEU A 213 8.33 -9.61 -4.36
N ALA A 214 9.13 -8.79 -3.67
CA ALA A 214 10.59 -8.81 -3.81
C ALA A 214 11.29 -9.78 -2.84
N ASN A 215 10.71 -10.02 -1.65
CA ASN A 215 11.37 -10.77 -0.57
C ASN A 215 10.82 -12.20 -0.39
N LEU A 216 9.81 -12.64 -1.16
CA LEU A 216 9.30 -14.01 -1.11
C LEU A 216 10.35 -14.99 -1.65
N SER A 217 10.84 -15.89 -0.79
CA SER A 217 11.76 -16.97 -1.13
C SER A 217 11.01 -18.25 -1.51
N ASN A 218 11.76 -19.29 -1.89
CA ASN A 218 11.21 -20.62 -2.19
C ASN A 218 10.67 -21.38 -0.96
N ILE A 219 10.86 -20.86 0.24
CA ILE A 219 10.36 -21.45 1.49
C ILE A 219 9.34 -20.52 2.20
N GLY A 220 9.01 -19.38 1.61
CA GLY A 220 8.06 -18.42 2.10
C GLY A 220 8.60 -17.01 2.31
N LEU A 221 7.78 -16.14 2.90
CA LEU A 221 8.14 -14.78 3.23
C LEU A 221 8.78 -14.75 4.63
N GLU A 222 10.09 -14.52 4.66
CA GLU A 222 10.89 -14.56 5.88
C GLU A 222 11.32 -13.15 6.38
N TYR A 223 11.03 -12.10 5.61
CA TYR A 223 11.30 -10.71 5.98
C TYR A 223 9.99 -9.98 6.26
N ILE A 224 9.91 -9.31 7.42
CA ILE A 224 8.86 -8.32 7.70
C ILE A 224 9.41 -6.94 7.38
N ASN A 225 8.66 -6.13 6.65
CA ASN A 225 9.07 -4.77 6.35
C ASN A 225 8.79 -3.82 7.53
N VAL A 226 9.67 -2.85 7.68
CA VAL A 226 9.61 -1.83 8.73
C VAL A 226 9.26 -0.45 8.19
N ASP A 227 9.33 -0.29 6.88
CA ASP A 227 8.99 0.94 6.15
C ASP A 227 8.40 0.65 4.77
N VAL A 228 7.84 1.68 4.18
CA VAL A 228 7.49 1.74 2.75
C VAL A 228 7.82 3.14 2.23
N THR A 229 8.50 3.22 1.10
CA THR A 229 8.68 4.46 0.35
C THR A 229 8.14 4.30 -1.07
N LEU A 230 7.07 5.06 -1.36
CA LEU A 230 6.42 5.12 -2.66
C LEU A 230 6.82 6.41 -3.38
N TYR A 231 7.26 6.32 -4.64
CA TYR A 231 7.44 7.45 -5.55
C TYR A 231 6.47 7.32 -6.71
N LEU A 232 5.79 8.42 -7.05
CA LEU A 232 4.83 8.49 -8.15
C LEU A 232 5.11 9.70 -9.03
N GLN A 233 5.04 9.50 -10.34
CA GLN A 233 5.01 10.59 -11.31
C GLN A 233 3.57 11.05 -11.61
N ARG A 234 2.58 10.19 -11.40
CA ARG A 234 1.14 10.46 -11.51
C ARG A 234 0.32 9.44 -10.72
N ASN A 235 -0.92 9.78 -10.43
CA ASN A 235 -1.87 8.84 -9.84
C ASN A 235 -2.26 7.75 -10.86
N PRO A 236 -2.60 6.53 -10.39
CA PRO A 236 -3.03 5.44 -11.27
C PRO A 236 -4.39 5.73 -11.92
N ILE A 237 -4.54 5.22 -13.14
CA ILE A 237 -5.78 5.23 -13.91
C ILE A 237 -6.41 3.83 -13.84
N GLY A 238 -7.70 3.78 -13.52
CA GLY A 238 -8.44 2.52 -13.36
C GLY A 238 -8.21 1.86 -11.99
N GLU A 239 -8.71 0.64 -11.84
CA GLU A 239 -8.70 -0.08 -10.57
C GLU A 239 -7.51 -1.05 -10.43
N TRP A 240 -7.01 -1.55 -11.56
CA TRP A 240 -5.90 -2.48 -11.59
C TRP A 240 -4.55 -1.76 -11.52
N ILE A 241 -3.72 -2.20 -10.59
CA ILE A 241 -2.35 -1.72 -10.41
C ILE A 241 -1.41 -2.88 -10.70
N GLY A 242 -0.56 -2.70 -11.72
CA GLY A 242 0.48 -3.65 -12.08
C GLY A 242 1.73 -3.47 -11.24
N VAL A 243 2.37 -4.56 -10.87
CA VAL A 243 3.62 -4.56 -10.11
C VAL A 243 4.62 -5.54 -10.70
N GLU A 244 5.89 -5.16 -10.66
CA GLU A 244 7.01 -5.95 -11.17
C GLU A 244 8.20 -5.82 -10.21
N THR A 245 8.80 -6.94 -9.80
CA THR A 245 10.01 -6.92 -8.98
C THR A 245 11.14 -6.18 -9.70
N LEU A 246 11.67 -5.15 -9.05
CA LEU A 246 12.80 -4.38 -9.55
C LEU A 246 14.13 -4.83 -8.92
N TYR A 247 14.15 -5.07 -7.61
CA TYR A 247 15.36 -5.37 -6.87
C TYR A 247 15.06 -6.18 -5.62
N HIS A 248 15.98 -7.09 -5.29
CA HIS A 248 16.12 -7.72 -3.98
C HIS A 248 17.59 -7.78 -3.60
N GLY A 249 17.92 -7.42 -2.38
CA GLY A 249 19.23 -7.61 -1.78
C GLY A 249 19.09 -7.81 -0.28
N ALA A 250 19.90 -8.73 0.26
CA ALA A 250 19.88 -9.02 1.69
C ALA A 250 21.26 -9.32 2.23
N SER A 251 21.55 -8.85 3.45
CA SER A 251 22.78 -9.13 4.18
C SER A 251 22.53 -8.99 5.68
N MET A 252 23.08 -9.90 6.46
CA MET A 252 23.05 -9.87 7.94
C MET A 252 21.65 -9.68 8.54
N GLY A 253 20.64 -10.30 7.91
CA GLY A 253 19.25 -10.23 8.38
C GLY A 253 18.48 -8.95 7.98
N VAL A 254 19.09 -8.07 7.20
CA VAL A 254 18.46 -6.89 6.62
C VAL A 254 18.24 -7.10 5.13
N SER A 255 17.05 -6.83 4.62
CA SER A 255 16.74 -6.87 3.19
C SER A 255 16.30 -5.50 2.67
N VAL A 256 16.51 -5.29 1.39
CA VAL A 256 15.90 -4.21 0.61
C VAL A 256 15.18 -4.82 -0.58
N GLY A 257 13.90 -4.55 -0.70
CA GLY A 257 13.08 -4.99 -1.83
C GLY A 257 12.46 -3.80 -2.54
N SER A 258 12.42 -3.84 -3.88
CA SER A 258 11.80 -2.79 -4.68
C SER A 258 10.95 -3.37 -5.80
N MET A 259 9.91 -2.62 -6.17
CA MET A 259 9.08 -2.93 -7.32
C MET A 259 8.76 -1.70 -8.15
N ASN A 260 8.62 -1.87 -9.45
CA ASN A 260 7.98 -0.91 -10.34
C ASN A 260 6.46 -1.03 -10.21
N ILE A 261 5.79 0.09 -10.42
CA ILE A 261 4.33 0.19 -10.36
C ILE A 261 3.80 0.69 -11.70
N TYR A 262 2.73 0.07 -12.18
CA TYR A 262 2.10 0.31 -13.47
C TYR A 262 0.60 0.50 -13.33
N ASP A 263 0.01 1.15 -14.31
CA ASP A 263 -1.43 1.07 -14.59
C ASP A 263 -1.66 0.70 -16.07
N SER A 264 -2.87 0.83 -16.57
CA SER A 264 -3.18 0.50 -17.98
C SER A 264 -2.41 1.34 -19.01
N ASN A 265 -1.80 2.45 -18.62
CA ASN A 265 -1.10 3.39 -19.49
C ASN A 265 0.43 3.35 -19.32
N GLY A 266 0.97 2.37 -18.60
CA GLY A 266 2.41 2.20 -18.40
C GLY A 266 2.88 2.44 -16.98
N ARG A 267 4.20 2.62 -16.81
CA ARG A 267 4.81 2.83 -15.49
C ARG A 267 4.37 4.16 -14.86
N ILE A 268 4.02 4.12 -13.59
CA ILE A 268 3.61 5.30 -12.83
C ILE A 268 4.54 5.65 -11.67
N GLY A 269 5.38 4.70 -11.26
CA GLY A 269 6.27 4.92 -10.13
C GLY A 269 6.96 3.65 -9.66
N MET A 270 7.41 3.69 -8.42
CA MET A 270 8.08 2.57 -7.75
C MET A 270 7.85 2.60 -6.26
N SER A 271 7.94 1.42 -5.62
CA SER A 271 7.96 1.28 -4.16
C SER A 271 9.20 0.52 -3.72
N THR A 272 9.73 0.91 -2.54
CA THR A 272 10.88 0.27 -1.90
C THR A 272 10.59 0.07 -0.42
N VAL A 273 11.05 -1.06 0.12
CA VAL A 273 10.91 -1.44 1.52
C VAL A 273 12.23 -1.92 2.10
N ALA A 274 12.47 -1.64 3.37
CA ALA A 274 13.48 -2.32 4.16
C ALA A 274 12.83 -3.43 4.99
N GLY A 275 13.46 -4.58 5.07
CA GLY A 275 12.94 -5.75 5.77
C GLY A 275 13.90 -6.29 6.82
N LEU A 276 13.32 -6.80 7.91
CA LEU A 276 14.01 -7.51 8.97
C LEU A 276 13.70 -9.01 8.89
N ALA A 277 14.74 -9.84 8.87
CA ALA A 277 14.59 -11.29 8.89
C ALA A 277 13.87 -11.73 10.16
N GLN A 278 12.81 -12.52 10.01
CA GLN A 278 12.13 -13.15 11.12
C GLN A 278 12.88 -14.41 11.50
N ALA A 279 13.54 -14.40 12.66
CA ALA A 279 14.08 -15.62 13.23
C ALA A 279 12.91 -16.59 13.45
N LYS A 280 12.90 -17.73 12.76
CA LYS A 280 12.02 -18.83 13.15
C LYS A 280 12.37 -19.12 14.60
N SER A 281 11.42 -18.86 15.51
CA SER A 281 11.62 -19.26 16.91
C SER A 281 11.96 -20.74 16.89
N MET A 282 13.21 -21.08 17.26
CA MET A 282 13.56 -22.45 17.56
C MET A 282 12.69 -22.84 18.75
N LYS A 283 11.56 -23.52 18.45
CA LYS A 283 10.77 -24.23 19.44
C LYS A 283 11.43 -25.57 19.71
#